data_47a0dcfc4edf2bedfbda5d90282ee7d4
#
_entry.id   47a0dcfc4edf2bedfbda5d90282ee7d4
#
_cell.length_a   1.000
_cell.length_b   1.000
_cell.length_c   1.000
_cell.angle_alpha   90.00
_cell.angle_beta   90.00
_cell.angle_gamma   90.00
#
_symmetry.space_group_name_H-M   'P 1'
#
loop_
_entity.id
_entity.type
_entity.pdbx_description
1 polymer ?
#
loop_
_entity_poly.entity_id
_entity_poly.type
_entity_poly.pdbx_seq_one_letter_code
_entity_poly.pdbx_strand_id
1 'polypeptide(L)'
;PCPACGGKDRFRYDDKDGNGTFICNHYNNGAGDGFGLVMHYLQCDFQTALKQVSGVLGMGNADPLPIPPNHPQAQPRPEKDQIEKLAALWRSTEPIRPDSPVIQYLKSRGLEMAHLPENVRFLPEKDYWTTGENKPLLLGRFPCMVCAIRDMDEELQGLHLTYLQTTYDKPCGEDGLHAPRYQKLAIKHPETGEALPAKKMRNRKQGSISGQAVHLFPIPENGRLVIAEGIETALAARELYKAYDWGLYAALSTSGMTNFHFPDGIKEIAIIADNDTPRPVGYRAAYDLAMRAFKQGIKTSILRSKTAGYDALDELNEKKQSDNHFGGQTA
;
A
#
# COMPACT_ATOMS: atom_id res chain seq x y z
N PRO A 1 -14.13 17.64 -13.67
CA PRO A 1 -14.60 16.53 -14.51
C PRO A 1 -13.47 15.95 -15.34
N CYS A 2 -13.51 14.64 -15.62
CA CYS A 2 -12.57 14.01 -16.54
C CYS A 2 -12.89 14.42 -17.98
N PRO A 3 -11.90 14.81 -18.79
CA PRO A 3 -12.13 15.21 -20.18
C PRO A 3 -12.67 14.05 -21.04
N ALA A 4 -12.37 12.81 -20.68
CA ALA A 4 -12.79 11.62 -21.42
C ALA A 4 -14.16 11.07 -20.98
N CYS A 5 -14.46 11.04 -19.67
CA CYS A 5 -15.63 10.35 -19.14
C CYS A 5 -16.50 11.22 -18.22
N GLY A 6 -16.25 12.52 -18.12
CA GLY A 6 -17.03 13.46 -17.31
C GLY A 6 -16.91 13.20 -15.78
N GLY A 7 -18.00 13.48 -15.03
CA GLY A 7 -18.08 13.34 -13.59
C GLY A 7 -17.49 14.53 -12.84
N LYS A 8 -17.91 14.75 -11.55
CA LYS A 8 -17.53 15.98 -10.84
C LYS A 8 -16.12 15.95 -10.27
N ASP A 9 -15.68 14.86 -9.62
CA ASP A 9 -14.46 14.86 -8.76
C ASP A 9 -13.56 13.63 -9.00
N ARG A 10 -13.60 13.04 -10.19
CA ARG A 10 -12.91 11.79 -10.52
C ARG A 10 -11.61 11.95 -11.28
N PHE A 11 -11.23 13.19 -11.65
CA PHE A 11 -10.07 13.45 -12.48
C PHE A 11 -9.14 14.46 -11.81
N ARG A 12 -7.86 14.12 -11.77
CA ARG A 12 -6.76 15.02 -11.38
C ARG A 12 -5.66 14.88 -12.40
N TYR A 13 -5.05 15.99 -12.77
CA TYR A 13 -3.90 16.06 -13.66
C TYR A 13 -2.75 16.74 -12.95
N ASP A 14 -1.56 16.22 -13.10
CA ASP A 14 -0.33 16.80 -12.58
C ASP A 14 0.80 16.64 -13.61
N ASP A 15 1.51 17.72 -13.89
CA ASP A 15 2.65 17.72 -14.80
C ASP A 15 3.95 18.20 -14.10
N LYS A 16 4.04 18.02 -12.79
CA LYS A 16 5.21 18.45 -12.01
C LYS A 16 6.52 17.86 -12.50
N ASP A 17 6.47 16.66 -13.04
CA ASP A 17 7.63 15.92 -13.53
C ASP A 17 7.75 15.96 -15.07
N GLY A 18 6.93 16.72 -15.77
CA GLY A 18 6.90 16.80 -17.24
C GLY A 18 6.36 15.56 -17.96
N ASN A 19 5.76 14.63 -17.23
CA ASN A 19 5.23 13.37 -17.77
C ASN A 19 3.71 13.38 -17.96
N GLY A 20 3.02 14.44 -17.53
CA GLY A 20 1.58 14.58 -17.67
C GLY A 20 0.79 13.52 -16.94
N THR A 21 1.09 13.23 -15.69
CA THR A 21 0.40 12.19 -14.92
C THR A 21 -1.04 12.57 -14.59
N PHE A 22 -1.94 11.60 -14.64
CA PHE A 22 -3.34 11.82 -14.28
C PHE A 22 -3.92 10.68 -13.46
N ILE A 23 -4.97 10.99 -12.72
CA ILE A 23 -5.82 10.02 -12.02
C ILE A 23 -7.25 10.20 -12.56
N CYS A 24 -7.90 9.09 -12.93
CA CYS A 24 -9.32 9.04 -13.21
C CYS A 24 -9.91 7.71 -12.73
N ASN A 25 -10.85 7.75 -11.81
CA ASN A 25 -11.46 6.54 -11.22
C ASN A 25 -12.19 5.63 -12.23
N HIS A 26 -12.40 6.10 -13.47
CA HIS A 26 -12.98 5.33 -14.59
C HIS A 26 -11.95 4.91 -15.64
N TYR A 27 -10.68 5.25 -15.47
CA TYR A 27 -9.60 4.73 -16.29
C TYR A 27 -9.16 3.35 -15.80
N ASN A 28 -8.76 2.45 -16.69
CA ASN A 28 -8.51 1.03 -16.40
C ASN A 28 -7.59 0.73 -15.20
N ASN A 29 -6.63 1.60 -14.93
CA ASN A 29 -5.69 1.48 -13.82
C ASN A 29 -5.86 2.58 -12.77
N GLY A 30 -6.93 3.39 -12.86
CA GLY A 30 -7.15 4.53 -11.98
C GLY A 30 -6.19 5.71 -12.19
N ALA A 31 -5.03 5.50 -12.81
CA ALA A 31 -4.01 6.51 -13.07
C ALA A 31 -3.22 6.19 -14.35
N GLY A 32 -2.57 7.20 -14.93
CA GLY A 32 -1.75 7.05 -16.13
C GLY A 32 -0.86 8.27 -16.37
N ASP A 33 -0.04 8.19 -17.42
CA ASP A 33 0.78 9.27 -17.96
C ASP A 33 0.04 10.05 -19.07
N GLY A 34 0.73 11.00 -19.72
CA GLY A 34 0.16 11.81 -20.79
C GLY A 34 -0.37 10.97 -21.97
N PHE A 35 0.33 9.89 -22.35
CA PHE A 35 -0.16 8.98 -23.41
C PHE A 35 -1.40 8.20 -22.93
N GLY A 36 -1.40 7.73 -21.70
CA GLY A 36 -2.56 7.11 -21.08
C GLY A 36 -3.78 8.02 -21.06
N LEU A 37 -3.59 9.34 -20.84
CA LEU A 37 -4.67 10.33 -20.93
C LEU A 37 -5.20 10.49 -22.35
N VAL A 38 -4.32 10.53 -23.35
CA VAL A 38 -4.72 10.60 -24.77
C VAL A 38 -5.49 9.35 -25.19
N MET A 39 -5.00 8.16 -24.81
CA MET A 39 -5.70 6.89 -25.05
C MET A 39 -7.09 6.87 -24.39
N HIS A 40 -7.19 7.36 -23.16
CA HIS A 40 -8.47 7.47 -22.44
C HIS A 40 -9.43 8.45 -23.10
N TYR A 41 -8.93 9.60 -23.54
CA TYR A 41 -9.72 10.65 -24.19
C TYR A 41 -10.24 10.22 -25.56
N LEU A 42 -9.34 9.65 -26.39
CA LEU A 42 -9.67 9.24 -27.76
C LEU A 42 -10.27 7.82 -27.85
N GLN A 43 -10.31 7.07 -26.73
CA GLN A 43 -10.75 5.66 -26.69
C GLN A 43 -10.00 4.81 -27.74
N CYS A 44 -8.68 4.97 -27.82
CA CYS A 44 -7.83 4.34 -28.83
C CYS A 44 -6.67 3.56 -28.20
N ASP A 45 -5.96 2.77 -29.00
CA ASP A 45 -4.73 2.09 -28.60
C ASP A 45 -3.51 3.03 -28.58
N PHE A 46 -2.39 2.54 -28.04
CA PHE A 46 -1.16 3.32 -27.92
C PHE A 46 -0.60 3.76 -29.27
N GLN A 47 -0.68 2.92 -30.30
CA GLN A 47 -0.15 3.27 -31.64
C GLN A 47 -0.95 4.42 -32.26
N THR A 48 -2.25 4.41 -32.10
CA THR A 48 -3.14 5.50 -32.56
C THR A 48 -2.88 6.77 -31.74
N ALA A 49 -2.76 6.68 -30.42
CA ALA A 49 -2.41 7.82 -29.57
C ALA A 49 -1.06 8.44 -29.97
N LEU A 50 -0.05 7.60 -30.23
CA LEU A 50 1.27 8.03 -30.67
C LEU A 50 1.19 8.80 -32.01
N LYS A 51 0.45 8.28 -32.98
CA LYS A 51 0.24 8.96 -34.28
C LYS A 51 -0.43 10.32 -34.11
N GLN A 52 -1.45 10.41 -33.24
CA GLN A 52 -2.17 11.66 -32.99
C GLN A 52 -1.24 12.70 -32.33
N VAL A 53 -0.50 12.32 -31.29
CA VAL A 53 0.46 13.20 -30.61
C VAL A 53 1.56 13.63 -31.58
N SER A 54 2.14 12.71 -32.34
CA SER A 54 3.16 13.00 -33.35
C SER A 54 2.63 13.98 -34.43
N GLY A 55 1.38 13.81 -34.85
CA GLY A 55 0.72 14.71 -35.82
C GLY A 55 0.54 16.13 -35.27
N VAL A 56 0.12 16.26 -34.00
CA VAL A 56 -0.02 17.57 -33.30
C VAL A 56 1.33 18.25 -33.12
N LEU A 57 2.38 17.47 -32.81
CA LEU A 57 3.73 17.97 -32.62
C LEU A 57 4.51 18.22 -33.91
N GLY A 58 3.89 17.94 -35.08
CA GLY A 58 4.56 18.08 -36.38
C GLY A 58 5.69 17.11 -36.64
N MET A 59 5.78 15.98 -35.87
CA MET A 59 6.83 14.98 -35.94
C MET A 59 6.65 13.96 -37.07
N GLY A 60 6.13 14.34 -38.19
CA GLY A 60 6.16 13.56 -39.43
C GLY A 60 7.53 13.64 -40.09
N ASN A 61 8.44 12.70 -39.79
CA ASN A 61 9.81 12.59 -40.36
C ASN A 61 10.78 13.74 -40.04
N ALA A 62 10.71 14.37 -38.88
CA ALA A 62 11.57 15.49 -38.52
C ALA A 62 12.29 15.30 -37.18
N ASP A 63 13.44 15.95 -37.08
CA ASP A 63 14.40 15.98 -35.99
C ASP A 63 13.79 16.07 -34.58
N PRO A 64 14.47 15.57 -33.55
CA PRO A 64 14.02 15.66 -32.16
C PRO A 64 13.76 17.12 -31.78
N LEU A 65 12.54 17.41 -31.32
CA LEU A 65 12.17 18.74 -30.85
C LEU A 65 13.11 19.16 -29.70
N PRO A 66 13.51 20.43 -29.64
CA PRO A 66 14.24 20.96 -28.50
C PRO A 66 13.38 20.73 -27.22
N ILE A 67 14.00 20.10 -26.24
CA ILE A 67 13.41 19.91 -24.91
C ILE A 67 12.99 21.31 -24.41
N PRO A 68 11.71 21.55 -24.05
CA PRO A 68 11.31 22.85 -23.55
C PRO A 68 12.18 23.25 -22.37
N PRO A 69 12.57 24.53 -22.22
CA PRO A 69 13.38 24.96 -21.13
C PRO A 69 12.70 24.55 -19.82
N ASN A 70 13.43 23.83 -19.00
CA ASN A 70 13.00 23.33 -17.69
C ASN A 70 12.09 24.33 -17.00
N HIS A 71 10.83 23.97 -16.76
CA HIS A 71 10.12 24.54 -15.62
C HIS A 71 11.02 24.34 -14.41
N PRO A 72 11.14 25.32 -13.50
CA PRO A 72 11.97 25.16 -12.32
C PRO A 72 11.46 23.92 -11.57
N GLN A 73 12.11 22.79 -11.84
CA GLN A 73 11.93 21.57 -11.06
C GLN A 73 12.22 22.00 -9.64
N ALA A 74 11.26 21.81 -8.75
CA ALA A 74 11.55 21.91 -7.32
C ALA A 74 12.80 21.05 -7.11
N GLN A 75 13.94 21.72 -6.80
CA GLN A 75 15.23 21.03 -6.71
C GLN A 75 15.05 19.79 -5.86
N PRO A 76 15.35 18.59 -6.37
CA PRO A 76 15.23 17.39 -5.57
C PRO A 76 16.05 17.64 -4.30
N ARG A 77 15.42 17.48 -3.14
CA ARG A 77 16.14 17.61 -1.87
C ARG A 77 17.34 16.67 -1.93
N PRO A 78 18.51 17.08 -1.45
CA PRO A 78 19.70 16.25 -1.51
C PRO A 78 19.38 14.85 -0.99
N GLU A 79 19.67 13.84 -1.76
CA GLU A 79 19.34 12.43 -1.45
C GLU A 79 19.83 12.05 -0.05
N LYS A 80 21.02 12.52 0.34
CA LYS A 80 21.61 12.32 1.66
C LYS A 80 20.70 12.81 2.80
N ASP A 81 20.04 13.95 2.63
CA ASP A 81 19.13 14.50 3.65
C ASP A 81 17.87 13.66 3.80
N GLN A 82 17.39 13.04 2.73
CA GLN A 82 16.21 12.18 2.80
C GLN A 82 16.55 10.84 3.46
N ILE A 83 17.70 10.26 3.15
CA ILE A 83 18.20 9.03 3.78
C ILE A 83 18.32 9.23 5.29
N GLU A 84 18.99 10.30 5.72
CA GLU A 84 19.19 10.58 7.14
C GLU A 84 17.86 10.84 7.87
N LYS A 85 16.93 11.60 7.27
CA LYS A 85 15.59 11.83 7.83
C LYS A 85 14.78 10.55 7.96
N LEU A 86 14.87 9.64 6.98
CA LEU A 86 14.20 8.35 7.02
C LEU A 86 14.78 7.46 8.14
N ALA A 87 16.11 7.38 8.22
CA ALA A 87 16.81 6.62 9.25
C ALA A 87 16.55 7.20 10.65
N ALA A 88 16.54 8.53 10.80
CA ALA A 88 16.22 9.20 12.05
C ALA A 88 14.78 8.91 12.49
N LEU A 89 13.83 8.94 11.55
CA LEU A 89 12.45 8.58 11.84
C LEU A 89 12.34 7.10 12.29
N TRP A 90 13.04 6.18 11.62
CA TRP A 90 13.06 4.79 12.05
C TRP A 90 13.68 4.60 13.46
N ARG A 91 14.79 5.27 13.75
CA ARG A 91 15.43 5.24 15.07
C ARG A 91 14.54 5.82 16.19
N SER A 92 13.65 6.76 15.87
CA SER A 92 12.73 7.36 16.85
C SER A 92 11.53 6.48 17.18
N THR A 93 11.34 5.36 16.48
CA THR A 93 10.26 4.41 16.77
C THR A 93 10.63 3.47 17.91
N GLU A 94 9.62 2.97 18.60
CA GLU A 94 9.75 2.02 19.69
C GLU A 94 9.45 0.58 19.24
N PRO A 95 10.14 -0.42 19.80
CA PRO A 95 9.73 -1.81 19.64
C PRO A 95 8.29 -2.01 20.12
N ILE A 96 7.56 -2.91 19.46
CA ILE A 96 6.19 -3.21 19.87
C ILE A 96 6.18 -4.07 21.12
N ARG A 97 5.38 -3.66 22.10
CA ARG A 97 5.14 -4.39 23.36
C ARG A 97 3.72 -4.95 23.36
N PRO A 98 3.41 -5.94 24.23
CA PRO A 98 2.07 -6.55 24.28
C PRO A 98 0.92 -5.57 24.56
N ASP A 99 1.18 -4.47 25.25
CA ASP A 99 0.25 -3.39 25.58
C ASP A 99 0.26 -2.24 24.56
N SER A 100 1.10 -2.33 23.53
CA SER A 100 1.26 -1.29 22.51
C SER A 100 -0.06 -0.99 21.79
N PRO A 101 -0.33 0.29 21.46
CA PRO A 101 -1.42 0.69 20.58
C PRO A 101 -1.50 -0.09 19.26
N VAL A 102 -0.35 -0.52 18.73
CA VAL A 102 -0.29 -1.34 17.52
C VAL A 102 -0.90 -2.72 17.74
N ILE A 103 -0.60 -3.37 18.89
CA ILE A 103 -1.21 -4.67 19.23
C ILE A 103 -2.71 -4.53 19.39
N GLN A 104 -3.15 -3.50 20.10
CA GLN A 104 -4.58 -3.23 20.28
C GLN A 104 -5.28 -2.95 18.95
N TYR A 105 -4.63 -2.21 18.05
CA TYR A 105 -5.11 -2.00 16.70
C TYR A 105 -5.24 -3.32 15.93
N LEU A 106 -4.20 -4.16 15.92
CA LEU A 106 -4.24 -5.45 15.22
C LEU A 106 -5.33 -6.36 15.80
N LYS A 107 -5.48 -6.42 17.14
CA LYS A 107 -6.59 -7.13 17.79
C LYS A 107 -7.95 -6.61 17.37
N SER A 108 -8.13 -5.28 17.26
CA SER A 108 -9.38 -4.69 16.77
C SER A 108 -9.71 -5.07 15.32
N ARG A 109 -8.69 -5.52 14.57
CA ARG A 109 -8.82 -6.07 13.22
C ARG A 109 -9.01 -7.60 13.21
N GLY A 110 -9.10 -8.24 14.37
CA GLY A 110 -9.22 -9.69 14.48
C GLY A 110 -7.90 -10.45 14.37
N LEU A 111 -6.75 -9.74 14.43
CA LEU A 111 -5.42 -10.34 14.36
C LEU A 111 -4.84 -10.52 15.76
N GLU A 112 -4.67 -11.76 16.18
CA GLU A 112 -4.03 -12.12 17.43
C GLU A 112 -2.64 -12.67 17.16
N MET A 113 -1.62 -11.89 17.52
CA MET A 113 -0.25 -12.26 17.24
C MET A 113 0.54 -12.47 18.53
N ALA A 114 1.09 -13.66 18.70
CA ALA A 114 2.00 -13.96 19.79
C ALA A 114 3.36 -13.25 19.63
N HIS A 115 3.80 -13.04 18.39
CA HIS A 115 5.07 -12.40 18.06
C HIS A 115 4.84 -11.42 16.91
N LEU A 116 5.38 -10.21 17.08
CA LEU A 116 5.40 -9.20 16.02
C LEU A 116 6.80 -9.11 15.41
N PRO A 117 6.86 -8.92 14.10
CA PRO A 117 8.13 -8.80 13.41
C PRO A 117 8.86 -7.51 13.79
N GLU A 118 10.19 -7.54 13.81
CA GLU A 118 11.05 -6.39 14.16
C GLU A 118 10.88 -5.20 13.18
N ASN A 119 10.47 -5.49 11.95
CA ASN A 119 10.20 -4.48 10.94
C ASN A 119 8.85 -3.75 11.12
N VAL A 120 8.10 -4.07 12.19
CA VAL A 120 6.90 -3.33 12.61
C VAL A 120 7.17 -2.70 13.97
N ARG A 121 7.08 -1.37 14.04
CA ARG A 121 7.40 -0.58 15.24
C ARG A 121 6.31 0.42 15.54
N PHE A 122 6.38 1.03 16.71
CA PHE A 122 5.43 2.03 17.17
C PHE A 122 6.07 3.42 17.25
N LEU A 123 5.33 4.43 16.83
CA LEU A 123 5.67 5.82 17.04
C LEU A 123 4.53 6.49 17.81
N PRO A 124 4.74 6.97 19.05
CA PRO A 124 3.69 7.54 19.90
C PRO A 124 2.99 8.74 19.27
N GLU A 125 3.77 9.62 18.64
CA GLU A 125 3.27 10.84 18.02
C GLU A 125 3.93 11.09 16.67
N LYS A 126 3.12 11.26 15.63
CA LYS A 126 3.56 11.63 14.29
C LYS A 126 2.68 12.72 13.72
N ASP A 127 3.30 13.82 13.29
CA ASP A 127 2.60 14.89 12.58
C ASP A 127 1.89 14.36 11.34
N TYR A 128 0.61 14.69 11.23
CA TYR A 128 -0.18 14.42 10.04
C TYR A 128 -0.36 15.69 9.22
N TRP A 129 0.34 15.78 8.13
CA TRP A 129 0.29 16.90 7.19
C TRP A 129 -0.56 16.57 5.96
N THR A 130 -1.31 17.57 5.48
CA THR A 130 -2.02 17.52 4.20
C THR A 130 -1.70 18.75 3.36
N THR A 131 -2.09 18.76 2.10
CA THR A 131 -1.94 19.92 1.20
C THR A 131 -3.05 20.91 1.51
N GLY A 132 -2.75 22.18 1.74
CA GLY A 132 -3.72 23.27 1.76
C GLY A 132 -3.55 24.15 0.53
N GLU A 133 -4.44 25.13 0.34
CA GLU A 133 -4.42 26.02 -0.84
C GLU A 133 -3.06 26.72 -1.06
N ASN A 134 -2.47 27.27 0.00
CA ASN A 134 -1.24 28.06 -0.09
C ASN A 134 -0.04 27.44 0.62
N LYS A 135 -0.26 26.51 1.56
CA LYS A 135 0.78 25.88 2.37
C LYS A 135 0.33 24.53 2.92
N PRO A 136 1.27 23.64 3.27
CA PRO A 136 0.93 22.42 3.98
C PRO A 136 0.20 22.71 5.29
N LEU A 137 -0.84 21.93 5.60
CA LEU A 137 -1.63 22.02 6.82
C LEU A 137 -1.26 20.89 7.77
N LEU A 138 -0.94 21.24 9.02
CA LEU A 138 -0.82 20.26 10.10
C LEU A 138 -2.20 19.99 10.70
N LEU A 139 -2.68 18.76 10.60
CA LEU A 139 -4.01 18.37 11.11
C LEU A 139 -3.98 17.77 12.51
N GLY A 140 -2.80 17.50 13.04
CA GLY A 140 -2.61 16.97 14.38
C GLY A 140 -1.41 16.04 14.48
N ARG A 141 -1.25 15.45 15.68
CA ARG A 141 -0.27 14.42 15.99
C ARG A 141 -1.01 13.16 16.42
N PHE A 142 -0.61 12.04 15.86
CA PHE A 142 -1.32 10.78 16.07
C PHE A 142 -0.33 9.65 16.28
N PRO A 143 -0.69 8.63 17.08
CA PRO A 143 0.08 7.41 17.18
C PRO A 143 0.13 6.71 15.82
N CYS A 144 1.22 5.98 15.57
CA CYS A 144 1.46 5.41 14.26
C CYS A 144 2.11 4.03 14.36
N MET A 145 1.56 3.06 13.62
CA MET A 145 2.28 1.84 13.27
C MET A 145 3.23 2.16 12.12
N VAL A 146 4.50 1.89 12.30
CA VAL A 146 5.56 2.16 11.33
C VAL A 146 6.19 0.85 10.88
N CYS A 147 6.18 0.59 9.58
CA CYS A 147 6.76 -0.63 9.01
C CYS A 147 7.91 -0.25 8.07
N ALA A 148 9.05 -0.91 8.23
CA ALA A 148 10.22 -0.71 7.38
C ALA A 148 10.03 -1.42 6.04
N ILE A 149 10.18 -0.67 4.94
CA ILE A 149 10.26 -1.20 3.59
C ILE A 149 11.74 -1.42 3.29
N ARG A 150 12.11 -2.66 2.98
CA ARG A 150 13.50 -3.05 2.77
C ARG A 150 13.69 -3.64 1.38
N ASP A 151 14.91 -3.53 0.89
CA ASP A 151 15.34 -4.28 -0.30
C ASP A 151 15.90 -5.67 0.08
N MET A 152 16.45 -6.36 -0.88
CA MET A 152 16.98 -7.71 -0.69
C MET A 152 18.28 -7.76 0.14
N ASP A 153 18.96 -6.61 0.28
CA ASP A 153 20.15 -6.44 1.13
C ASP A 153 19.76 -5.94 2.55
N GLU A 154 18.46 -5.99 2.90
CA GLU A 154 17.89 -5.48 4.15
C GLU A 154 18.11 -3.98 4.38
N GLU A 155 18.49 -3.22 3.33
CA GLU A 155 18.64 -1.78 3.38
C GLU A 155 17.28 -1.07 3.44
N LEU A 156 17.18 -0.03 4.28
CA LEU A 156 15.95 0.74 4.44
C LEU A 156 15.67 1.60 3.20
N GLN A 157 14.64 1.26 2.43
CA GLN A 157 14.21 1.96 1.22
C GLN A 157 13.02 2.90 1.44
N GLY A 158 12.26 2.67 2.50
CA GLY A 158 11.10 3.47 2.84
C GLY A 158 10.49 3.09 4.18
N LEU A 159 9.49 3.86 4.58
CA LEU A 159 8.65 3.58 5.75
C LEU A 159 7.19 3.66 5.33
N HIS A 160 6.42 2.64 5.69
CA HIS A 160 4.96 2.67 5.62
C HIS A 160 4.42 3.07 6.99
N LEU A 161 3.62 4.13 7.02
CA LEU A 161 3.02 4.67 8.22
C LEU A 161 1.52 4.42 8.19
N THR A 162 0.97 3.75 9.20
CA THR A 162 -0.46 3.66 9.45
C THR A 162 -0.79 4.50 10.67
N TYR A 163 -1.43 5.64 10.45
CA TYR A 163 -1.88 6.52 11.53
C TYR A 163 -3.07 5.89 12.26
N LEU A 164 -3.04 5.98 13.58
CA LEU A 164 -4.05 5.40 14.45
C LEU A 164 -4.78 6.53 15.21
N GLN A 165 -5.99 6.23 15.64
CA GLN A 165 -6.74 7.07 16.56
C GLN A 165 -7.30 6.21 17.69
N THR A 166 -7.46 6.84 18.85
CA THR A 166 -8.11 6.23 20.00
C THR A 166 -9.61 6.36 19.87
N THR A 167 -10.31 5.28 20.12
CA THR A 167 -11.76 5.28 20.33
C THR A 167 -12.06 4.72 21.71
N TYR A 168 -13.10 5.19 22.32
CA TYR A 168 -13.56 4.68 23.60
C TYR A 168 -14.87 3.94 23.37
N ASP A 169 -14.96 2.74 23.90
CA ASP A 169 -16.25 2.04 23.95
C ASP A 169 -17.24 2.79 24.84
N LYS A 170 -18.54 2.51 24.67
CA LYS A 170 -19.53 2.95 25.64
C LYS A 170 -19.19 2.40 27.02
N PRO A 171 -19.53 3.14 28.12
CA PRO A 171 -19.23 2.67 29.48
C PRO A 171 -19.69 1.23 29.68
N CYS A 172 -18.76 0.36 30.00
CA CYS A 172 -19.05 -1.01 30.37
C CYS A 172 -18.55 -1.22 31.81
N GLY A 173 -19.42 -1.09 32.78
CA GLY A 173 -19.12 -1.29 34.19
C GLY A 173 -19.48 -0.08 35.07
N GLU A 174 -19.60 -0.33 36.38
CA GLU A 174 -19.97 0.69 37.40
C GLU A 174 -18.86 1.72 37.65
N ASP A 175 -17.64 1.43 37.25
CA ASP A 175 -16.45 2.26 37.46
C ASP A 175 -16.14 3.24 36.31
N GLY A 176 -16.92 3.21 35.23
CA GLY A 176 -16.82 4.17 34.13
C GLY A 176 -15.50 4.23 33.39
N LEU A 177 -14.57 3.30 33.65
CA LEU A 177 -13.27 3.22 33.03
C LEU A 177 -13.39 2.55 31.65
N HIS A 178 -13.08 3.33 30.60
CA HIS A 178 -13.05 2.87 29.23
C HIS A 178 -11.65 2.40 28.85
N ALA A 179 -11.50 1.14 28.46
CA ALA A 179 -10.27 0.71 27.81
C ALA A 179 -10.16 1.40 26.43
N PRO A 180 -9.06 2.10 26.15
CA PRO A 180 -8.88 2.70 24.83
C PRO A 180 -8.77 1.62 23.78
N ARG A 181 -9.53 1.77 22.70
CA ARG A 181 -9.34 0.97 21.48
C ARG A 181 -8.64 1.79 20.44
N TYR A 182 -7.78 1.14 19.67
CA TYR A 182 -7.09 1.78 18.55
C TYR A 182 -7.63 1.28 17.21
N GLN A 183 -7.88 2.21 16.30
CA GLN A 183 -8.30 1.95 14.93
C GLN A 183 -7.56 2.85 13.96
N LYS A 184 -7.66 2.60 12.67
CA LYS A 184 -7.11 3.51 11.64
C LYS A 184 -7.68 4.91 11.83
N LEU A 185 -6.82 5.92 11.66
CA LEU A 185 -7.23 7.32 11.70
C LEU A 185 -8.30 7.59 10.63
N ALA A 186 -9.42 8.16 11.05
CA ALA A 186 -10.48 8.65 10.18
C ALA A 186 -10.53 10.18 10.29
N ILE A 187 -9.92 10.86 9.33
CA ILE A 187 -9.79 12.31 9.29
C ILE A 187 -10.24 12.84 7.93
N LYS A 188 -10.81 14.04 7.94
CA LYS A 188 -11.24 14.74 6.72
C LYS A 188 -10.41 15.98 6.50
N HIS A 189 -10.24 16.35 5.24
CA HIS A 189 -9.63 17.60 4.87
C HIS A 189 -10.50 18.77 5.34
N PRO A 190 -9.96 19.76 6.07
CA PRO A 190 -10.78 20.83 6.67
C PRO A 190 -11.42 21.75 5.63
N GLU A 191 -10.80 21.94 4.47
CA GLU A 191 -11.29 22.83 3.41
C GLU A 191 -12.21 22.11 2.42
N THR A 192 -11.93 20.84 2.07
CA THR A 192 -12.68 20.11 1.03
C THR A 192 -13.67 19.11 1.59
N GLY A 193 -13.56 18.72 2.87
CA GLY A 193 -14.37 17.68 3.50
C GLY A 193 -14.05 16.25 3.03
N GLU A 194 -13.09 16.07 2.12
CA GLU A 194 -12.68 14.76 1.62
C GLU A 194 -12.00 13.91 2.70
N ALA A 195 -12.27 12.62 2.70
CA ALA A 195 -11.58 11.68 3.58
C ALA A 195 -10.10 11.59 3.21
N LEU A 196 -9.23 11.70 4.21
CA LEU A 196 -7.80 11.62 4.03
C LEU A 196 -7.27 10.22 4.37
N PRO A 197 -6.20 9.75 3.70
CA PRO A 197 -5.69 8.40 3.88
C PRO A 197 -5.05 8.22 5.26
N ALA A 198 -5.43 7.17 6.00
CA ALA A 198 -4.75 6.79 7.23
C ALA A 198 -3.33 6.23 7.00
N LYS A 199 -3.02 5.82 5.78
CA LYS A 199 -1.74 5.24 5.39
C LYS A 199 -0.92 6.25 4.58
N LYS A 200 0.36 6.40 4.89
CA LYS A 200 1.31 7.25 4.15
C LYS A 200 2.64 6.55 4.01
N MET A 201 3.34 6.83 2.91
CA MET A 201 4.69 6.32 2.68
C MET A 201 5.73 7.43 2.77
N ARG A 202 6.93 7.07 3.21
CA ARG A 202 8.13 7.91 3.18
C ARG A 202 9.21 7.13 2.45
N ASN A 203 9.72 7.67 1.37
CA ASN A 203 10.67 7.01 0.51
C ASN A 203 12.07 7.55 0.77
N ARG A 204 13.09 6.69 0.62
CA ARG A 204 14.50 7.07 0.62
C ARG A 204 14.80 8.04 -0.51
N LYS A 205 14.31 7.72 -1.70
CA LYS A 205 14.32 8.54 -2.91
C LYS A 205 13.13 8.19 -3.79
N GLN A 206 12.90 8.95 -4.84
CA GLN A 206 11.89 8.61 -5.82
C GLN A 206 12.13 7.22 -6.41
N GLY A 207 11.10 6.37 -6.42
CA GLY A 207 11.17 5.01 -6.93
C GLY A 207 11.86 3.98 -6.02
N SER A 208 12.50 4.37 -4.90
CA SER A 208 13.25 3.43 -4.05
C SER A 208 12.44 2.27 -3.48
N ILE A 209 11.13 2.45 -3.32
CA ILE A 209 10.22 1.41 -2.81
C ILE A 209 9.61 0.55 -3.91
N SER A 210 9.89 0.83 -5.19
CA SER A 210 9.36 0.04 -6.30
C SER A 210 9.93 -1.37 -6.25
N GLY A 211 9.05 -2.37 -6.22
CA GLY A 211 9.45 -3.79 -6.12
C GLY A 211 9.95 -4.22 -4.74
N GLN A 212 10.01 -3.31 -3.77
CA GLN A 212 10.38 -3.60 -2.40
C GLN A 212 9.17 -3.94 -1.55
N ALA A 213 9.39 -4.52 -0.37
CA ALA A 213 8.33 -4.96 0.52
C ALA A 213 8.65 -4.69 1.99
N VAL A 214 7.63 -4.80 2.83
CA VAL A 214 7.82 -4.97 4.28
C VAL A 214 8.07 -6.44 4.55
N HIS A 215 9.25 -6.78 5.03
CA HIS A 215 9.64 -8.13 5.43
C HIS A 215 9.08 -8.40 6.84
N LEU A 216 7.86 -8.94 6.91
CA LEU A 216 7.18 -9.18 8.19
C LEU A 216 7.81 -10.35 8.94
N PHE A 217 8.11 -11.44 8.26
CA PHE A 217 8.84 -12.57 8.80
C PHE A 217 9.90 -13.03 7.79
N PRO A 218 11.12 -13.38 8.22
CA PRO A 218 12.18 -13.78 7.33
C PRO A 218 11.84 -15.06 6.57
N ILE A 219 12.42 -15.22 5.39
CA ILE A 219 12.27 -16.42 4.58
C ILE A 219 13.11 -17.53 5.24
N PRO A 220 12.50 -18.65 5.60
CA PRO A 220 13.23 -19.77 6.21
C PRO A 220 14.08 -20.51 5.17
N GLU A 221 14.97 -21.40 5.61
CA GLU A 221 15.87 -22.20 4.75
C GLU A 221 15.14 -23.07 3.71
N ASN A 222 13.86 -23.39 3.97
CA ASN A 222 13.04 -24.11 3.00
C ASN A 222 12.68 -23.27 1.77
N GLY A 223 12.95 -21.96 1.78
CA GLY A 223 12.74 -21.05 0.66
C GLY A 223 11.27 -20.75 0.36
N ARG A 224 10.38 -20.80 1.35
CA ARG A 224 8.95 -20.53 1.19
C ARG A 224 8.58 -19.12 1.58
N LEU A 225 7.80 -18.44 0.76
CA LEU A 225 7.34 -17.08 0.96
C LEU A 225 5.83 -16.95 0.73
N VAL A 226 5.14 -16.29 1.67
CA VAL A 226 3.80 -15.72 1.47
C VAL A 226 3.96 -14.24 1.20
N ILE A 227 3.28 -13.74 0.18
CA ILE A 227 3.23 -12.31 -0.14
C ILE A 227 1.78 -11.86 -0.34
N ALA A 228 1.45 -10.69 0.22
CA ALA A 228 0.16 -10.03 0.04
C ALA A 228 0.36 -8.55 -0.30
N GLU A 229 -0.70 -7.87 -0.76
CA GLU A 229 -0.64 -6.42 -0.96
C GLU A 229 -0.57 -5.70 0.39
N GLY A 230 -1.50 -5.97 1.30
CA GLY A 230 -1.62 -5.29 2.59
C GLY A 230 -0.88 -5.98 3.73
N ILE A 231 -0.42 -5.21 4.72
CA ILE A 231 0.22 -5.74 5.94
C ILE A 231 -0.79 -6.58 6.72
N GLU A 232 -1.98 -6.06 6.94
CA GLU A 232 -3.05 -6.74 7.67
C GLU A 232 -3.48 -8.02 6.94
N THR A 233 -3.62 -7.96 5.60
CA THR A 233 -3.95 -9.10 4.75
C THR A 233 -2.86 -10.19 4.80
N ALA A 234 -1.58 -9.79 4.79
CA ALA A 234 -0.46 -10.71 4.93
C ALA A 234 -0.49 -11.45 6.28
N LEU A 235 -0.67 -10.69 7.37
CA LEU A 235 -0.76 -11.26 8.72
C LEU A 235 -1.95 -12.21 8.86
N ALA A 236 -3.11 -11.85 8.29
CA ALA A 236 -4.30 -12.68 8.28
C ALA A 236 -4.08 -13.98 7.48
N ALA A 237 -3.45 -13.90 6.32
CA ALA A 237 -3.14 -15.07 5.50
C ALA A 237 -2.23 -16.06 6.24
N ARG A 238 -1.25 -15.57 6.99
CA ARG A 238 -0.37 -16.43 7.81
C ARG A 238 -1.15 -17.24 8.84
N GLU A 239 -2.15 -16.63 9.47
CA GLU A 239 -3.01 -17.30 10.44
C GLU A 239 -4.02 -18.23 9.75
N LEU A 240 -4.71 -17.75 8.72
CA LEU A 240 -5.76 -18.47 7.99
C LEU A 240 -5.25 -19.76 7.34
N TYR A 241 -4.07 -19.70 6.72
CA TYR A 241 -3.45 -20.83 6.03
C TYR A 241 -2.40 -21.56 6.87
N LYS A 242 -2.24 -21.19 8.15
CA LYS A 242 -1.26 -21.77 9.09
C LYS A 242 0.17 -21.78 8.54
N ALA A 243 0.55 -20.74 7.81
CA ALA A 243 1.84 -20.60 7.14
C ALA A 243 2.93 -20.10 8.11
N TYR A 244 3.08 -20.75 9.28
CA TYR A 244 3.99 -20.31 10.34
C TYR A 244 5.47 -20.61 10.03
N ASP A 245 5.72 -21.58 9.16
CA ASP A 245 7.05 -21.97 8.64
C ASP A 245 7.39 -21.32 7.29
N TRP A 246 6.68 -20.24 6.91
CA TRP A 246 6.90 -19.45 5.71
C TRP A 246 7.39 -18.05 6.07
N GLY A 247 8.24 -17.47 5.22
CA GLY A 247 8.46 -16.04 5.19
C GLY A 247 7.18 -15.29 4.87
N LEU A 248 7.06 -14.04 5.31
CA LEU A 248 5.86 -13.25 5.09
C LEU A 248 6.22 -11.82 4.71
N TYR A 249 5.79 -11.40 3.52
CA TYR A 249 6.06 -10.08 2.99
C TYR A 249 4.77 -9.33 2.61
N ALA A 250 4.81 -7.99 2.71
CA ALA A 250 3.72 -7.13 2.24
C ALA A 250 4.27 -6.15 1.20
N ALA A 251 3.71 -6.20 -0.02
CA ALA A 251 4.15 -5.41 -1.17
C ALA A 251 3.57 -3.98 -1.21
N LEU A 252 2.61 -3.66 -0.35
CA LEU A 252 1.99 -2.35 -0.06
C LEU A 252 1.13 -1.74 -1.17
N SER A 253 1.16 -2.28 -2.36
CA SER A 253 0.33 -1.86 -3.49
C SER A 253 0.31 -2.91 -4.60
N THR A 254 -0.66 -2.83 -5.51
CA THR A 254 -0.71 -3.64 -6.73
C THR A 254 0.54 -3.45 -7.59
N SER A 255 1.06 -2.22 -7.71
CA SER A 255 2.33 -1.94 -8.40
C SER A 255 3.52 -2.58 -7.68
N GLY A 256 3.54 -2.57 -6.34
CA GLY A 256 4.54 -3.28 -5.54
C GLY A 256 4.52 -4.78 -5.79
N MET A 257 3.32 -5.38 -5.86
CA MET A 257 3.15 -6.80 -6.22
C MET A 257 3.69 -7.09 -7.62
N THR A 258 3.24 -6.33 -8.62
CA THR A 258 3.64 -6.56 -10.03
C THR A 258 5.15 -6.43 -10.23
N ASN A 259 5.79 -5.48 -9.54
CA ASN A 259 7.22 -5.22 -9.69
C ASN A 259 8.10 -5.92 -8.63
N PHE A 260 7.52 -6.73 -7.76
CA PHE A 260 8.23 -7.35 -6.64
C PHE A 260 9.55 -8.01 -7.07
N HIS A 261 10.63 -7.69 -6.36
CA HIS A 261 11.92 -8.33 -6.55
C HIS A 261 11.98 -9.62 -5.74
N PHE A 262 12.32 -10.72 -6.40
CA PHE A 262 12.41 -12.01 -5.72
C PHE A 262 13.73 -12.09 -4.95
N PRO A 263 13.67 -12.38 -3.63
CA PRO A 263 14.89 -12.71 -2.87
C PRO A 263 15.55 -13.97 -3.40
N ASP A 264 16.87 -14.05 -3.26
CA ASP A 264 17.62 -15.25 -3.62
C ASP A 264 17.17 -16.46 -2.79
N GLY A 265 17.20 -17.63 -3.40
CA GLY A 265 16.87 -18.89 -2.72
C GLY A 265 15.38 -19.18 -2.49
N ILE A 266 14.48 -18.35 -3.02
CA ILE A 266 13.04 -18.67 -3.02
C ILE A 266 12.79 -19.91 -3.89
N LYS A 267 12.10 -20.91 -3.30
CA LYS A 267 11.69 -22.16 -3.97
C LYS A 267 10.18 -22.20 -4.20
N GLU A 268 9.41 -21.60 -3.32
CA GLU A 268 7.95 -21.61 -3.35
C GLU A 268 7.38 -20.28 -2.90
N ILE A 269 6.38 -19.76 -3.63
CA ILE A 269 5.68 -18.52 -3.30
C ILE A 269 4.16 -18.74 -3.33
N ALA A 270 3.50 -18.33 -2.24
CA ALA A 270 2.05 -18.20 -2.15
C ALA A 270 1.66 -16.72 -2.20
N ILE A 271 0.92 -16.34 -3.22
CA ILE A 271 0.51 -14.95 -3.47
C ILE A 271 -0.94 -14.81 -3.03
N ILE A 272 -1.18 -13.92 -2.07
CA ILE A 272 -2.51 -13.62 -1.56
C ILE A 272 -3.11 -12.51 -2.39
N ALA A 273 -4.21 -12.81 -3.06
CA ALA A 273 -4.93 -11.87 -3.90
C ALA A 273 -6.25 -11.47 -3.25
N ASP A 274 -6.56 -10.18 -3.25
CA ASP A 274 -7.88 -9.68 -2.87
C ASP A 274 -8.91 -10.10 -3.92
N ASN A 275 -10.14 -10.39 -3.50
CA ASN A 275 -11.22 -10.75 -4.41
C ASN A 275 -12.07 -9.53 -4.79
N ASP A 276 -11.41 -8.50 -5.29
CA ASP A 276 -12.05 -7.25 -5.73
C ASP A 276 -13.05 -7.49 -6.86
N THR A 277 -14.27 -7.04 -6.67
CA THR A 277 -15.31 -7.03 -7.70
C THR A 277 -15.89 -5.62 -7.83
N PRO A 278 -16.25 -5.18 -9.03
CA PRO A 278 -16.19 -5.81 -10.35
C PRO A 278 -14.83 -5.71 -11.06
N ARG A 279 -13.81 -5.12 -10.43
CA ARG A 279 -12.49 -4.90 -11.06
C ARG A 279 -11.41 -5.67 -10.33
N PRO A 280 -10.96 -6.81 -10.84
CA PRO A 280 -9.99 -7.66 -10.16
C PRO A 280 -8.54 -7.13 -10.32
N VAL A 281 -8.28 -5.90 -9.90
CA VAL A 281 -6.95 -5.27 -10.05
C VAL A 281 -5.91 -5.99 -9.21
N GLY A 282 -6.25 -6.31 -7.96
CA GLY A 282 -5.38 -7.08 -7.06
C GLY A 282 -5.09 -8.47 -7.59
N TYR A 283 -6.11 -9.18 -8.12
CA TYR A 283 -5.92 -10.49 -8.74
C TYR A 283 -5.02 -10.43 -9.98
N ARG A 284 -5.13 -9.39 -10.80
CA ARG A 284 -4.27 -9.21 -11.99
C ARG A 284 -2.80 -9.01 -11.58
N ALA A 285 -2.54 -8.17 -10.59
CA ALA A 285 -1.19 -7.98 -10.04
C ALA A 285 -0.61 -9.29 -9.47
N ALA A 286 -1.43 -10.06 -8.75
CA ALA A 286 -1.04 -11.37 -8.25
C ALA A 286 -0.73 -12.37 -9.38
N TYR A 287 -1.52 -12.36 -10.46
CA TYR A 287 -1.28 -13.20 -11.63
C TYR A 287 0.03 -12.81 -12.36
N ASP A 288 0.27 -11.52 -12.56
CA ASP A 288 1.50 -11.03 -13.20
C ASP A 288 2.73 -11.42 -12.39
N LEU A 289 2.67 -11.29 -11.06
CA LEU A 289 3.72 -11.76 -10.14
C LEU A 289 3.91 -13.27 -10.24
N ALA A 290 2.82 -14.04 -10.23
CA ALA A 290 2.86 -15.51 -10.35
C ALA A 290 3.52 -15.96 -11.66
N MET A 291 3.20 -15.32 -12.77
CA MET A 291 3.81 -15.62 -14.06
C MET A 291 5.32 -15.31 -14.10
N ARG A 292 5.75 -14.24 -13.42
CA ARG A 292 7.17 -13.91 -13.27
C ARG A 292 7.91 -14.95 -12.42
N ALA A 293 7.33 -15.35 -11.29
CA ALA A 293 7.86 -16.39 -10.41
C ALA A 293 7.98 -17.74 -11.14
N PHE A 294 6.92 -18.16 -11.84
CA PHE A 294 6.91 -19.40 -12.61
C PHE A 294 8.00 -19.44 -13.68
N LYS A 295 8.21 -18.32 -14.41
CA LYS A 295 9.29 -18.22 -15.42
C LYS A 295 10.69 -18.36 -14.82
N GLN A 296 10.86 -18.10 -13.52
CA GLN A 296 12.11 -18.30 -12.79
C GLN A 296 12.20 -19.68 -12.12
N GLY A 297 11.26 -20.58 -12.39
CA GLY A 297 11.25 -21.93 -11.82
C GLY A 297 10.76 -21.99 -10.35
N ILE A 298 10.19 -20.91 -9.83
CA ILE A 298 9.66 -20.87 -8.46
C ILE A 298 8.27 -21.53 -8.47
N LYS A 299 8.06 -22.49 -7.58
CA LYS A 299 6.75 -23.10 -7.39
C LYS A 299 5.77 -22.03 -6.89
N THR A 300 4.63 -21.86 -7.58
CA THR A 300 3.77 -20.69 -7.37
C THR A 300 2.32 -21.11 -7.16
N SER A 301 1.66 -20.47 -6.20
CA SER A 301 0.23 -20.56 -5.97
C SER A 301 -0.38 -19.17 -5.75
N ILE A 302 -1.63 -18.98 -6.21
CA ILE A 302 -2.43 -17.80 -5.91
C ILE A 302 -3.57 -18.25 -5.00
N LEU A 303 -3.65 -17.65 -3.82
CA LEU A 303 -4.70 -17.89 -2.84
C LEU A 303 -5.61 -16.66 -2.80
N ARG A 304 -6.92 -16.88 -2.85
CA ARG A 304 -7.93 -15.82 -2.88
C ARG A 304 -9.16 -16.29 -2.12
N SER A 305 -9.82 -15.41 -1.39
CA SER A 305 -11.12 -15.68 -0.80
C SER A 305 -12.13 -16.14 -1.87
N LYS A 306 -13.01 -17.04 -1.51
CA LYS A 306 -14.14 -17.48 -2.39
C LYS A 306 -15.24 -16.43 -2.42
N THR A 307 -15.36 -15.61 -1.39
CA THR A 307 -16.37 -14.57 -1.27
C THR A 307 -15.95 -13.33 -2.04
N ALA A 308 -16.81 -12.83 -2.91
CA ALA A 308 -16.57 -11.62 -3.68
C ALA A 308 -16.43 -10.38 -2.76
N GLY A 309 -15.43 -9.56 -2.98
CA GLY A 309 -15.15 -8.37 -2.19
C GLY A 309 -14.37 -8.64 -0.89
N TYR A 310 -14.04 -9.89 -0.58
CA TYR A 310 -13.28 -10.26 0.62
C TYR A 310 -11.77 -10.30 0.35
N ASP A 311 -11.02 -9.83 1.32
CA ASP A 311 -9.60 -10.13 1.45
C ASP A 311 -9.37 -11.29 2.44
N ALA A 312 -8.11 -11.66 2.69
CA ALA A 312 -7.79 -12.75 3.63
C ALA A 312 -8.13 -12.38 5.09
N LEU A 313 -8.19 -11.10 5.43
CA LEU A 313 -8.58 -10.65 6.76
C LEU A 313 -10.08 -10.81 6.99
N ASP A 314 -10.90 -10.51 5.99
CA ASP A 314 -12.35 -10.71 6.05
C ASP A 314 -12.68 -12.20 6.20
N GLU A 315 -12.00 -13.07 5.43
CA GLU A 315 -12.17 -14.52 5.51
C GLU A 315 -11.74 -15.09 6.86
N LEU A 316 -10.65 -14.61 7.43
CA LEU A 316 -10.19 -14.99 8.77
C LEU A 316 -11.23 -14.62 9.84
N ASN A 317 -11.77 -13.39 9.77
CA ASN A 317 -12.76 -12.91 10.73
C ASN A 317 -14.07 -13.68 10.63
N GLU A 318 -14.55 -13.98 9.44
CA GLU A 318 -15.75 -14.83 9.22
C GLU A 318 -15.55 -16.22 9.82
N LYS A 319 -14.39 -16.84 9.59
CA LYS A 319 -14.05 -18.14 10.16
C LYS A 319 -14.05 -18.12 11.68
N LYS A 320 -13.43 -17.12 12.30
CA LYS A 320 -13.41 -16.97 13.77
C LYS A 320 -14.80 -16.79 14.36
N GLN A 321 -15.68 -16.07 13.69
CA GLN A 321 -17.08 -15.91 14.11
C GLN A 321 -17.84 -17.24 14.03
N SER A 322 -17.63 -18.01 12.99
CA SER A 322 -18.23 -19.34 12.82
C SER A 322 -17.76 -20.32 13.89
N ASP A 323 -16.47 -20.38 14.17
CA ASP A 323 -15.87 -21.27 15.17
C ASP A 323 -16.40 -20.94 16.59
N ASN A 324 -16.57 -19.66 16.91
CA ASN A 324 -17.12 -19.22 18.20
C ASN A 324 -18.62 -19.55 18.35
N HIS A 325 -19.38 -19.58 17.25
CA HIS A 325 -20.81 -19.91 17.29
C HIS A 325 -21.05 -21.40 17.56
N PHE A 326 -20.18 -22.27 17.03
CA PHE A 326 -20.26 -23.72 17.26
C PHE A 326 -19.65 -24.17 18.59
N GLY A 327 -18.63 -23.45 19.12
CA GLY A 327 -18.02 -23.74 20.40
C GLY A 327 -18.87 -23.41 21.64
N GLY A 328 -19.86 -22.53 21.50
CA GLY A 328 -20.78 -22.13 22.58
C GLY A 328 -21.98 -23.08 22.81
N GLN A 329 -22.15 -24.13 22.00
CA GLN A 329 -23.27 -25.06 22.11
C GLN A 329 -22.91 -26.41 22.80
N THR A 330 -21.68 -26.56 23.26
CA THR A 330 -21.17 -27.80 23.91
C THR A 330 -20.64 -27.57 25.31
N ALA A 331 -21.22 -26.63 26.07
CA ALA A 331 -20.96 -26.45 27.51
C ALA A 331 -22.22 -26.62 28.33
#